data_c1d97d95b10ed19b010d1757552231be
#
_entry.id   c1d97d95b10ed19b010d1757552231be
#
_cell.length_a   1.000
_cell.length_b   1.000
_cell.length_c   1.000
_cell.angle_alpha   90.00
_cell.angle_beta   90.00
_cell.angle_gamma   90.00
#
_symmetry.space_group_name_H-M   'P 1'
#
loop_
_entity.id
_entity.type
_entity.pdbx_description
1 polymer ?
#
loop_
_entity_poly.entity_id
_entity_poly.type
_entity_poly.pdbx_seq_one_letter_code
_entity_poly.pdbx_strand_id
1 'polypeptide(L)'
;MRDLIFKRLLSICCILILLISAGMIYSLVSGSIPALSHYGFFQFIGSTEWDPHPDRETYGALSFIVGTLLTSFLALIFCIPFSLPVALFTGEFFRGKKIATFISSIIDLLAGIPSIVYGLWGFYTFRPIIIEMGVNSQGFGVLTSSIILAIMIIPYASSLSGEFISMVPNELKEAAYSLGATRYEVIRTVTFPSAGSGVFASYILALGRALGETMAVTMLIGNTNNLPTSLADTGNTMASIIANQFGEADGLKLSS
;
A
#
# COMPACT_ATOMS: atom_id res chain seq x y z
N MET A 1 6.94 -32.28 27.45
CA MET A 1 7.47 -32.83 26.18
C MET A 1 6.77 -32.21 24.97
N ARG A 2 5.43 -32.12 24.93
CA ARG A 2 4.64 -31.48 23.83
C ARG A 2 5.06 -30.03 23.60
N ASP A 3 5.21 -29.20 24.65
CA ASP A 3 5.57 -27.78 24.54
C ASP A 3 6.97 -27.57 23.96
N LEU A 4 7.92 -28.50 24.26
CA LEU A 4 9.28 -28.42 23.73
C LEU A 4 9.31 -28.74 22.21
N ILE A 5 8.51 -29.72 21.78
CA ILE A 5 8.34 -30.07 20.37
C ILE A 5 7.70 -28.89 19.62
N PHE A 6 6.64 -28.30 20.20
CA PHE A 6 5.95 -27.15 19.61
C PHE A 6 6.88 -25.93 19.47
N LYS A 7 7.64 -25.59 20.52
CA LYS A 7 8.66 -24.51 20.46
C LYS A 7 9.71 -24.75 19.38
N ARG A 8 10.22 -25.98 19.27
CA ARG A 8 11.21 -26.32 18.24
C ARG A 8 10.61 -26.19 16.83
N LEU A 9 9.39 -26.66 16.63
CA LEU A 9 8.68 -26.55 15.35
C LEU A 9 8.47 -25.10 14.96
N LEU A 10 8.01 -24.24 15.88
CA LEU A 10 7.89 -22.79 15.64
C LEU A 10 9.26 -22.16 15.31
N SER A 11 10.31 -22.51 16.05
CA SER A 11 11.66 -21.98 15.75
C SER A 11 12.15 -22.40 14.36
N ILE A 12 11.89 -23.64 13.94
CA ILE A 12 12.24 -24.11 12.59
C ILE A 12 11.48 -23.31 11.54
N CYS A 13 10.16 -23.09 11.72
CA CYS A 13 9.35 -22.29 10.80
C CYS A 13 9.88 -20.84 10.71
N CYS A 14 10.22 -20.21 11.82
CA CYS A 14 10.80 -18.87 11.83
C CYS A 14 12.14 -18.82 11.09
N ILE A 15 13.03 -19.77 11.34
CA ILE A 15 14.33 -19.85 10.65
C ILE A 15 14.13 -20.06 9.15
N LEU A 16 13.20 -20.92 8.76
CA LEU A 16 12.90 -21.20 7.36
C LEU A 16 12.38 -19.95 6.62
N ILE A 17 11.49 -19.18 7.25
CA ILE A 17 11.00 -17.91 6.69
C ILE A 17 12.17 -16.92 6.51
N LEU A 18 13.04 -16.79 7.52
CA LEU A 18 14.22 -15.92 7.43
C LEU A 18 15.19 -16.35 6.33
N LEU A 19 15.43 -17.65 6.19
CA LEU A 19 16.29 -18.18 5.13
C LEU A 19 15.71 -17.95 3.73
N ILE A 20 14.40 -18.17 3.54
CA ILE A 20 13.71 -17.87 2.28
C ILE A 20 13.81 -16.38 1.95
N SER A 21 13.52 -15.50 2.93
CA SER A 21 13.61 -14.05 2.75
C SER A 21 15.02 -13.60 2.39
N ALA A 22 16.03 -14.14 3.08
CA ALA A 22 17.44 -13.86 2.78
C ALA A 22 17.84 -14.39 1.39
N GLY A 23 17.37 -15.57 1.01
CA GLY A 23 17.58 -16.13 -0.32
C GLY A 23 16.95 -15.29 -1.44
N MET A 24 15.74 -14.77 -1.23
CA MET A 24 15.10 -13.85 -2.16
C MET A 24 15.91 -12.56 -2.32
N ILE A 25 16.31 -11.93 -1.23
CA ILE A 25 17.13 -10.70 -1.26
C ILE A 25 18.46 -10.97 -1.99
N TYR A 26 19.14 -12.08 -1.66
CA TYR A 26 20.38 -12.46 -2.33
C TYR A 26 20.18 -12.65 -3.84
N SER A 27 19.11 -13.35 -4.24
CA SER A 27 18.78 -13.57 -5.66
C SER A 27 18.51 -12.27 -6.41
N LEU A 28 17.73 -11.36 -5.82
CA LEU A 28 17.44 -10.05 -6.42
C LEU A 28 18.71 -9.19 -6.55
N VAL A 29 19.51 -9.11 -5.49
CA VAL A 29 20.77 -8.34 -5.50
C VAL A 29 21.75 -8.93 -6.52
N SER A 30 21.96 -10.24 -6.52
CA SER A 30 22.89 -10.89 -7.45
C SER A 30 22.42 -10.77 -8.90
N GLY A 31 21.10 -10.84 -9.14
CA GLY A 31 20.51 -10.64 -10.47
C GLY A 31 20.64 -9.21 -10.98
N SER A 32 20.62 -8.20 -10.10
CA SER A 32 20.72 -6.78 -10.50
C SER A 32 22.16 -6.32 -10.78
N ILE A 33 23.19 -7.06 -10.37
CA ILE A 33 24.60 -6.68 -10.54
C ILE A 33 24.96 -6.40 -12.02
N PRO A 34 24.57 -7.20 -13.03
CA PRO A 34 24.92 -6.95 -14.41
C PRO A 34 24.41 -5.59 -14.93
N ALA A 35 23.14 -5.24 -14.64
CA ALA A 35 22.58 -3.96 -15.04
C ALA A 35 23.25 -2.79 -14.30
N LEU A 36 23.41 -2.91 -12.97
CA LEU A 36 24.05 -1.86 -12.17
C LEU A 36 25.52 -1.64 -12.53
N SER A 37 26.26 -2.68 -12.93
CA SER A 37 27.65 -2.55 -13.38
C SER A 37 27.77 -1.88 -14.74
N HIS A 38 26.75 -2.05 -15.60
CA HIS A 38 26.75 -1.47 -16.95
C HIS A 38 26.29 0.00 -16.96
N TYR A 39 25.19 0.31 -16.27
CA TYR A 39 24.59 1.66 -16.27
C TYR A 39 25.08 2.54 -15.12
N GLY A 40 25.58 1.95 -14.04
CA GLY A 40 25.90 2.66 -12.81
C GLY A 40 24.66 2.97 -11.97
N PHE A 41 24.77 2.79 -10.65
CA PHE A 41 23.65 2.93 -9.71
C PHE A 41 22.96 4.31 -9.77
N PHE A 42 23.75 5.39 -9.76
CA PHE A 42 23.20 6.76 -9.77
C PHE A 42 22.55 7.13 -11.11
N GLN A 43 23.07 6.65 -12.22
CA GLN A 43 22.50 6.89 -13.53
C GLN A 43 21.18 6.11 -13.69
N PHE A 44 21.13 4.85 -13.24
CA PHE A 44 19.93 4.03 -13.25
C PHE A 44 18.79 4.68 -12.44
N ILE A 45 19.08 5.16 -11.22
CA ILE A 45 18.05 5.80 -10.37
C ILE A 45 17.66 7.20 -10.87
N GLY A 46 18.61 7.95 -11.48
CA GLY A 46 18.40 9.35 -11.86
C GLY A 46 17.93 9.56 -13.29
N SER A 47 17.98 8.54 -14.17
CA SER A 47 17.52 8.65 -15.55
C SER A 47 16.02 8.41 -15.66
N THR A 48 15.37 9.16 -16.55
CA THR A 48 13.95 9.01 -16.92
C THR A 48 13.76 8.22 -18.21
N GLU A 49 14.85 7.93 -18.94
CA GLU A 49 14.79 7.26 -20.22
C GLU A 49 14.70 5.74 -20.03
N TRP A 50 13.66 5.15 -20.60
CA TRP A 50 13.45 3.71 -20.61
C TRP A 50 13.15 3.26 -22.04
N ASP A 51 14.14 2.70 -22.72
CA ASP A 51 14.02 2.16 -24.07
C ASP A 51 14.64 0.76 -24.12
N PRO A 52 13.82 -0.32 -24.23
CA PRO A 52 14.29 -1.69 -24.30
C PRO A 52 14.75 -2.14 -25.69
N HIS A 53 14.79 -1.24 -26.70
CA HIS A 53 15.21 -1.62 -28.05
C HIS A 53 16.70 -2.01 -28.10
N PRO A 54 17.05 -3.16 -28.76
CA PRO A 54 18.40 -3.72 -28.76
C PRO A 54 19.51 -2.77 -29.20
N ASP A 55 19.21 -1.80 -30.08
CA ASP A 55 20.16 -0.84 -30.63
C ASP A 55 20.33 0.46 -29.79
N ARG A 56 19.44 0.69 -28.82
CA ARG A 56 19.37 1.94 -28.03
C ARG A 56 19.03 1.67 -26.57
N GLU A 57 19.40 0.53 -26.04
CA GLU A 57 19.05 0.13 -24.68
C GLU A 57 19.44 1.20 -23.65
N THR A 58 18.45 1.82 -23.02
CA THR A 58 18.60 2.72 -21.90
C THR A 58 17.61 2.35 -20.81
N TYR A 59 18.10 2.22 -19.58
CA TYR A 59 17.26 1.83 -18.46
C TYR A 59 17.40 2.83 -17.32
N GLY A 60 16.36 3.65 -17.14
CA GLY A 60 16.24 4.63 -16.07
C GLY A 60 15.02 4.39 -15.22
N ALA A 61 15.19 4.26 -13.91
CA ALA A 61 14.13 3.90 -12.97
C ALA A 61 13.38 5.12 -12.40
N LEU A 62 13.82 6.34 -12.63
CA LEU A 62 13.28 7.54 -11.96
C LEU A 62 11.78 7.71 -12.17
N SER A 63 11.31 7.55 -13.42
CA SER A 63 9.87 7.68 -13.73
C SER A 63 9.01 6.70 -12.92
N PHE A 64 9.48 5.47 -12.75
CA PHE A 64 8.78 4.41 -12.01
C PHE A 64 8.86 4.59 -10.49
N ILE A 65 10.00 5.07 -9.98
CA ILE A 65 10.16 5.43 -8.56
C ILE A 65 9.20 6.55 -8.20
N VAL A 66 9.19 7.63 -8.99
CA VAL A 66 8.30 8.77 -8.77
C VAL A 66 6.83 8.35 -8.91
N GLY A 67 6.49 7.57 -9.93
CA GLY A 67 5.15 7.04 -10.12
C GLY A 67 4.68 6.20 -8.93
N THR A 68 5.53 5.30 -8.41
CA THR A 68 5.23 4.49 -7.23
C THR A 68 5.00 5.35 -5.98
N LEU A 69 5.88 6.30 -5.72
CA LEU A 69 5.76 7.19 -4.56
C LEU A 69 4.53 8.08 -4.66
N LEU A 70 4.30 8.72 -5.81
CA LEU A 70 3.14 9.59 -6.00
C LEU A 70 1.82 8.83 -5.82
N THR A 71 1.65 7.68 -6.46
CA THR A 71 0.41 6.90 -6.34
C THR A 71 0.18 6.42 -4.91
N SER A 72 1.21 5.93 -4.24
CA SER A 72 1.09 5.36 -2.89
C SER A 72 0.87 6.41 -1.81
N PHE A 73 1.61 7.53 -1.86
CA PHE A 73 1.41 8.63 -0.91
C PHE A 73 0.06 9.31 -1.12
N LEU A 74 -0.36 9.52 -2.37
CA LEU A 74 -1.66 10.09 -2.67
C LEU A 74 -2.79 9.16 -2.21
N ALA A 75 -2.65 7.86 -2.42
CA ALA A 75 -3.58 6.86 -1.91
C ALA A 75 -3.68 6.90 -0.38
N LEU A 76 -2.55 7.06 0.32
CA LEU A 76 -2.55 7.19 1.77
C LEU A 76 -3.26 8.47 2.23
N ILE A 77 -3.01 9.61 1.56
CA ILE A 77 -3.69 10.88 1.85
C ILE A 77 -5.20 10.75 1.71
N PHE A 78 -5.67 10.07 0.66
CA PHE A 78 -7.11 9.81 0.49
C PHE A 78 -7.64 8.76 1.48
N CYS A 79 -6.83 7.80 1.90
CA CYS A 79 -7.22 6.76 2.84
C CYS A 79 -7.51 7.31 4.26
N ILE A 80 -6.64 8.19 4.77
CA ILE A 80 -6.70 8.66 6.17
C ILE A 80 -8.06 9.23 6.56
N PRO A 81 -8.68 10.18 5.81
CA PRO A 81 -9.93 10.81 6.20
C PRO A 81 -11.13 9.85 6.26
N PHE A 82 -11.05 8.70 5.60
CA PHE A 82 -12.10 7.68 5.63
C PHE A 82 -11.80 6.56 6.63
N SER A 83 -10.57 6.09 6.70
CA SER A 83 -10.19 4.98 7.58
C SER A 83 -10.18 5.36 9.06
N LEU A 84 -9.75 6.59 9.41
CA LEU A 84 -9.65 7.02 10.80
C LEU A 84 -11.02 7.15 11.50
N PRO A 85 -12.06 7.78 10.90
CA PRO A 85 -13.41 7.77 11.48
C PRO A 85 -13.97 6.36 11.66
N VAL A 86 -13.73 5.46 10.70
CA VAL A 86 -14.17 4.06 10.80
C VAL A 86 -13.46 3.34 11.94
N ALA A 87 -12.15 3.54 12.09
CA ALA A 87 -11.36 2.99 13.20
C ALA A 87 -11.84 3.50 14.56
N LEU A 88 -12.14 4.80 14.68
CA LEU A 88 -12.73 5.38 15.90
C LEU A 88 -14.13 4.85 16.17
N PHE A 89 -14.94 4.68 15.14
CA PHE A 89 -16.28 4.15 15.27
C PHE A 89 -16.26 2.73 15.86
N THR A 90 -15.43 1.87 15.31
CA THR A 90 -15.35 0.46 15.73
C THR A 90 -14.55 0.26 17.02
N GLY A 91 -13.42 0.97 17.17
CA GLY A 91 -12.48 0.80 18.28
C GLY A 91 -12.84 1.59 19.55
N GLU A 92 -13.59 2.72 19.43
CA GLU A 92 -13.90 3.60 20.55
C GLU A 92 -15.41 3.76 20.77
N PHE A 93 -16.15 4.32 19.77
CA PHE A 93 -17.53 4.75 19.96
C PHE A 93 -18.49 3.60 20.19
N PHE A 94 -18.35 2.51 19.47
CA PHE A 94 -19.27 1.37 19.51
C PHE A 94 -18.55 0.07 19.88
N ARG A 95 -17.39 0.18 20.52
CA ARG A 95 -16.65 -1.00 21.01
C ARG A 95 -17.56 -1.95 21.78
N GLY A 96 -17.54 -3.23 21.42
CA GLY A 96 -18.36 -4.28 22.05
C GLY A 96 -19.84 -4.29 21.68
N LYS A 97 -20.30 -3.38 20.82
CA LYS A 97 -21.69 -3.39 20.32
C LYS A 97 -21.80 -4.19 19.02
N LYS A 98 -22.97 -4.80 18.79
CA LYS A 98 -23.25 -5.59 17.58
C LYS A 98 -22.99 -4.81 16.27
N ILE A 99 -23.24 -3.50 16.26
CA ILE A 99 -22.99 -2.65 15.09
C ILE A 99 -21.50 -2.55 14.76
N ALA A 100 -20.62 -2.44 15.76
CA ALA A 100 -19.18 -2.43 15.54
C ALA A 100 -18.72 -3.77 14.97
N THR A 101 -19.18 -4.88 15.52
CA THR A 101 -18.87 -6.22 15.00
C THR A 101 -19.33 -6.39 13.55
N PHE A 102 -20.53 -5.91 13.22
CA PHE A 102 -21.06 -5.97 11.86
C PHE A 102 -20.20 -5.16 10.87
N ILE A 103 -19.85 -3.92 11.24
CA ILE A 103 -18.97 -3.07 10.40
C ILE A 103 -17.59 -3.68 10.27
N SER A 104 -16.99 -4.19 11.35
CA SER A 104 -15.69 -4.89 11.28
C SER A 104 -15.76 -6.09 10.34
N SER A 105 -16.84 -6.88 10.38
CA SER A 105 -17.01 -8.00 9.45
C SER A 105 -17.07 -7.55 7.99
N ILE A 106 -17.73 -6.42 7.70
CA ILE A 106 -17.73 -5.85 6.33
C ILE A 106 -16.33 -5.40 5.94
N ILE A 107 -15.60 -4.72 6.82
CA ILE A 107 -14.23 -4.27 6.59
C ILE A 107 -13.32 -5.46 6.27
N ASP A 108 -13.43 -6.53 7.05
CA ASP A 108 -12.62 -7.74 6.85
C ASP A 108 -12.95 -8.44 5.52
N LEU A 109 -14.23 -8.46 5.12
CA LEU A 109 -14.64 -8.96 3.81
C LEU A 109 -14.07 -8.10 2.67
N LEU A 110 -14.12 -6.77 2.80
CA LEU A 110 -13.53 -5.86 1.81
C LEU A 110 -12.00 -6.01 1.74
N ALA A 111 -11.32 -6.19 2.87
CA ALA A 111 -9.88 -6.44 2.91
C ALA A 111 -9.48 -7.76 2.21
N GLY A 112 -10.39 -8.73 2.15
CA GLY A 112 -10.21 -10.03 1.49
C GLY A 112 -10.43 -10.01 -0.02
N ILE A 113 -10.94 -8.93 -0.61
CA ILE A 113 -11.17 -8.85 -2.06
C ILE A 113 -9.82 -8.82 -2.79
N PRO A 114 -9.59 -9.68 -3.83
CA PRO A 114 -8.38 -9.64 -4.64
C PRO A 114 -8.19 -8.28 -5.33
N SER A 115 -6.95 -7.79 -5.38
CA SER A 115 -6.64 -6.46 -5.94
C SER A 115 -7.04 -6.31 -7.42
N ILE A 116 -7.00 -7.40 -8.19
CA ILE A 116 -7.45 -7.41 -9.58
C ILE A 116 -8.94 -7.03 -9.72
N VAL A 117 -9.77 -7.39 -8.73
CA VAL A 117 -11.21 -7.03 -8.75
C VAL A 117 -11.38 -5.53 -8.58
N TYR A 118 -10.60 -4.90 -7.69
CA TYR A 118 -10.57 -3.44 -7.55
C TYR A 118 -10.09 -2.77 -8.83
N GLY A 119 -9.06 -3.33 -9.49
CA GLY A 119 -8.57 -2.84 -10.78
C GLY A 119 -9.63 -2.90 -11.88
N LEU A 120 -10.32 -4.05 -12.02
CA LEU A 120 -11.42 -4.24 -12.98
C LEU A 120 -12.60 -3.30 -12.68
N TRP A 121 -13.02 -3.21 -11.42
CA TRP A 121 -14.08 -2.28 -11.03
C TRP A 121 -13.69 -0.83 -11.34
N GLY A 122 -12.46 -0.45 -11.03
CA GLY A 122 -11.92 0.86 -11.35
C GLY A 122 -11.91 1.14 -12.86
N PHE A 123 -11.52 0.17 -13.66
CA PHE A 123 -11.46 0.28 -15.11
C PHE A 123 -12.84 0.46 -15.75
N TYR A 124 -13.83 -0.36 -15.36
CA TYR A 124 -15.16 -0.34 -15.98
C TYR A 124 -16.10 0.70 -15.37
N THR A 125 -15.95 1.03 -14.09
CA THR A 125 -16.90 1.90 -13.37
C THR A 125 -16.29 3.26 -13.04
N PHE A 126 -15.09 3.31 -12.52
CA PHE A 126 -14.50 4.56 -12.01
C PHE A 126 -13.83 5.38 -13.11
N ARG A 127 -13.13 4.74 -14.04
CA ARG A 127 -12.47 5.39 -15.17
C ARG A 127 -13.44 6.24 -16.03
N PRO A 128 -14.66 5.76 -16.43
CA PRO A 128 -15.62 6.58 -17.14
C PRO A 128 -16.01 7.84 -16.38
N ILE A 129 -16.14 7.77 -15.05
CA ILE A 129 -16.47 8.94 -14.20
C ILE A 129 -15.36 10.00 -14.31
N ILE A 130 -14.08 9.58 -14.28
CA ILE A 130 -12.92 10.49 -14.43
C ILE A 130 -12.94 11.18 -15.80
N ILE A 131 -13.35 10.47 -16.86
CA ILE A 131 -13.51 11.03 -18.21
C ILE A 131 -14.64 12.07 -18.23
N GLU A 132 -15.79 11.76 -17.67
CA GLU A 132 -16.95 12.66 -17.59
C GLU A 132 -16.65 13.92 -16.76
N MET A 133 -15.83 13.79 -15.72
CA MET A 133 -15.35 14.92 -14.91
C MET A 133 -14.33 15.81 -15.66
N GLY A 134 -13.87 15.41 -16.84
CA GLY A 134 -12.94 16.18 -17.66
C GLY A 134 -11.50 16.23 -17.10
N VAL A 135 -11.14 15.32 -16.20
CA VAL A 135 -9.79 15.27 -15.60
C VAL A 135 -8.76 14.92 -16.66
N ASN A 136 -9.02 13.86 -17.44
CA ASN A 136 -8.27 13.56 -18.65
C ASN A 136 -9.16 12.77 -19.65
N SER A 137 -8.78 12.78 -20.93
CA SER A 137 -9.57 12.19 -22.02
C SER A 137 -9.61 10.66 -22.00
N GLN A 138 -8.67 10.01 -21.35
CA GLN A 138 -8.57 8.56 -21.32
C GLN A 138 -9.03 7.94 -19.98
N GLY A 139 -9.12 8.74 -18.91
CA GLY A 139 -9.50 8.31 -17.57
C GLY A 139 -8.43 7.46 -16.84
N PHE A 140 -7.26 7.28 -17.45
CA PHE A 140 -6.08 6.65 -16.81
C PHE A 140 -5.22 7.71 -16.14
N GLY A 141 -4.37 7.30 -15.19
CA GLY A 141 -3.33 8.16 -14.62
C GLY A 141 -3.12 7.96 -13.13
N VAL A 142 -2.21 8.77 -12.60
CA VAL A 142 -1.80 8.74 -11.19
C VAL A 142 -3.01 8.95 -10.27
N LEU A 143 -3.88 9.91 -10.56
CA LEU A 143 -5.05 10.21 -9.73
C LEU A 143 -6.03 9.02 -9.68
N THR A 144 -6.40 8.47 -10.84
CA THR A 144 -7.35 7.36 -10.95
C THR A 144 -6.84 6.13 -10.20
N SER A 145 -5.59 5.75 -10.42
CA SER A 145 -4.96 4.62 -9.73
C SER A 145 -4.84 4.86 -8.22
N SER A 146 -4.50 6.09 -7.79
CA SER A 146 -4.38 6.43 -6.37
C SER A 146 -5.71 6.37 -5.62
N ILE A 147 -6.82 6.77 -6.24
CA ILE A 147 -8.15 6.70 -5.62
C ILE A 147 -8.58 5.24 -5.45
N ILE A 148 -8.40 4.40 -6.46
CA ILE A 148 -8.73 2.97 -6.37
C ILE A 148 -7.82 2.28 -5.34
N LEU A 149 -6.54 2.61 -5.33
CA LEU A 149 -5.59 2.13 -4.33
C LEU A 149 -5.99 2.57 -2.91
N ALA A 150 -6.45 3.81 -2.72
CA ALA A 150 -6.97 4.28 -1.45
C ALA A 150 -8.17 3.45 -0.98
N ILE A 151 -9.15 3.23 -1.85
CA ILE A 151 -10.33 2.40 -1.54
C ILE A 151 -9.91 1.01 -1.09
N MET A 152 -8.91 0.42 -1.73
CA MET A 152 -8.39 -0.92 -1.40
C MET A 152 -7.68 -0.96 -0.05
N ILE A 153 -6.94 0.10 0.34
CA ILE A 153 -6.19 0.12 1.60
C ILE A 153 -7.02 0.64 2.79
N ILE A 154 -8.15 1.33 2.58
CA ILE A 154 -9.04 1.82 3.66
C ILE A 154 -9.45 0.69 4.62
N PRO A 155 -9.95 -0.47 4.18
CA PRO A 155 -10.33 -1.56 5.08
C PRO A 155 -9.17 -2.02 5.95
N TYR A 156 -7.99 -2.18 5.37
CA TYR A 156 -6.79 -2.62 6.06
C TYR A 156 -6.34 -1.60 7.13
N ALA A 157 -6.24 -0.32 6.75
CA ALA A 157 -5.85 0.75 7.68
C ALA A 157 -6.87 0.94 8.82
N SER A 158 -8.18 0.86 8.51
CA SER A 158 -9.24 1.03 9.51
C SER A 158 -9.31 -0.13 10.50
N SER A 159 -9.15 -1.37 10.04
CA SER A 159 -9.15 -2.55 10.91
C SER A 159 -8.00 -2.49 11.91
N LEU A 160 -6.76 -2.33 11.43
CA LEU A 160 -5.58 -2.25 12.30
C LEU A 160 -5.62 -1.04 13.25
N SER A 161 -5.99 0.14 12.76
CA SER A 161 -6.09 1.33 13.62
C SER A 161 -7.19 1.14 14.68
N GLY A 162 -8.31 0.53 14.33
CA GLY A 162 -9.40 0.22 15.25
C GLY A 162 -8.97 -0.73 16.37
N GLU A 163 -8.15 -1.74 16.04
CA GLU A 163 -7.56 -2.64 17.04
C GLU A 163 -6.68 -1.89 18.03
N PHE A 164 -5.74 -1.06 17.58
CA PHE A 164 -4.87 -0.27 18.46
C PHE A 164 -5.68 0.70 19.33
N ILE A 165 -6.71 1.35 18.80
CA ILE A 165 -7.62 2.21 19.55
C ILE A 165 -8.37 1.39 20.62
N SER A 166 -8.80 0.19 20.29
CA SER A 166 -9.51 -0.69 21.21
C SER A 166 -8.64 -1.23 22.35
N MET A 167 -7.32 -1.29 22.18
CA MET A 167 -6.36 -1.75 23.20
C MET A 167 -6.15 -0.73 24.32
N VAL A 168 -6.57 0.53 24.15
CA VAL A 168 -6.42 1.55 25.21
C VAL A 168 -7.24 1.13 26.44
N PRO A 169 -6.61 1.03 27.64
CA PRO A 169 -7.25 0.60 28.87
C PRO A 169 -8.44 1.49 29.25
N ASN A 170 -9.55 0.86 29.68
CA ASN A 170 -10.74 1.61 30.08
C ASN A 170 -10.49 2.44 31.35
N GLU A 171 -9.61 1.98 32.22
CA GLU A 171 -9.25 2.66 33.47
C GLU A 171 -8.73 4.09 33.21
N LEU A 172 -7.95 4.29 32.16
CA LEU A 172 -7.46 5.61 31.75
C LEU A 172 -8.60 6.53 31.31
N LYS A 173 -9.58 5.96 30.59
CA LYS A 173 -10.74 6.70 30.08
C LYS A 173 -11.68 7.06 31.25
N GLU A 174 -11.94 6.13 32.15
CA GLU A 174 -12.76 6.31 33.34
C GLU A 174 -12.16 7.36 34.27
N ALA A 175 -10.83 7.36 34.46
CA ALA A 175 -10.15 8.40 35.23
C ALA A 175 -10.38 9.80 34.64
N ALA A 176 -10.29 9.95 33.32
CA ALA A 176 -10.56 11.23 32.66
C ALA A 176 -12.04 11.65 32.79
N TYR A 177 -12.99 10.70 32.65
CA TYR A 177 -14.41 10.99 32.88
C TYR A 177 -14.70 11.41 34.33
N SER A 178 -14.02 10.82 35.31
CA SER A 178 -14.15 11.18 36.72
C SER A 178 -13.69 12.59 37.03
N LEU A 179 -12.78 13.14 36.20
CA LEU A 179 -12.35 14.55 36.25
C LEU A 179 -13.27 15.49 35.48
N GLY A 180 -14.40 14.98 34.94
CA GLY A 180 -15.39 15.78 34.22
C GLY A 180 -15.10 15.96 32.72
N ALA A 181 -14.15 15.21 32.15
CA ALA A 181 -13.86 15.31 30.73
C ALA A 181 -15.05 14.81 29.88
N THR A 182 -15.31 15.51 28.79
CA THR A 182 -16.28 15.08 27.77
C THR A 182 -15.71 13.93 26.93
N ARG A 183 -16.57 13.22 26.23
CA ARG A 183 -16.15 12.11 25.37
C ARG A 183 -15.12 12.54 24.29
N TYR A 184 -15.30 13.72 23.73
CA TYR A 184 -14.36 14.27 22.75
C TYR A 184 -12.98 14.54 23.38
N GLU A 185 -12.96 15.12 24.57
CA GLU A 185 -11.72 15.37 25.32
C GLU A 185 -11.01 14.06 25.66
N VAL A 186 -11.73 13.04 26.13
CA VAL A 186 -11.14 11.71 26.38
C VAL A 186 -10.52 11.11 25.13
N ILE A 187 -11.19 11.21 23.97
CA ILE A 187 -10.63 10.71 22.71
C ILE A 187 -9.33 11.48 22.38
N ARG A 188 -9.35 12.80 22.49
CA ARG A 188 -8.23 13.65 22.10
C ARG A 188 -7.04 13.57 23.06
N THR A 189 -7.29 13.49 24.38
CA THR A 189 -6.24 13.59 25.40
C THR A 189 -5.78 12.24 25.95
N VAL A 190 -6.61 11.20 25.86
CA VAL A 190 -6.32 9.86 26.38
C VAL A 190 -6.18 8.86 25.24
N THR A 191 -7.26 8.64 24.45
CA THR A 191 -7.29 7.56 23.45
C THR A 191 -6.27 7.78 22.34
N PHE A 192 -6.26 8.96 21.72
CA PHE A 192 -5.34 9.26 20.62
C PHE A 192 -3.86 9.24 21.04
N PRO A 193 -3.43 9.90 22.13
CA PRO A 193 -2.04 9.82 22.55
C PRO A 193 -1.60 8.41 22.92
N SER A 194 -2.48 7.63 23.56
CA SER A 194 -2.18 6.25 23.97
C SER A 194 -2.11 5.28 22.80
N ALA A 195 -2.99 5.41 21.80
CA ALA A 195 -3.02 4.56 20.60
C ALA A 195 -2.16 5.09 19.46
N GLY A 196 -1.64 6.31 19.55
CA GLY A 196 -1.06 7.06 18.42
C GLY A 196 0.06 6.33 17.70
N SER A 197 0.97 5.70 18.44
CA SER A 197 2.07 4.90 17.85
C SER A 197 1.53 3.71 17.05
N GLY A 198 0.50 3.03 17.53
CA GLY A 198 -0.14 1.91 16.86
C GLY A 198 -0.92 2.35 15.62
N VAL A 199 -1.67 3.45 15.72
CA VAL A 199 -2.38 4.04 14.59
C VAL A 199 -1.39 4.49 13.50
N PHE A 200 -0.29 5.13 13.88
CA PHE A 200 0.77 5.50 12.93
C PHE A 200 1.38 4.25 12.26
N ALA A 201 1.69 3.21 13.02
CA ALA A 201 2.19 1.95 12.48
C ALA A 201 1.20 1.31 11.49
N SER A 202 -0.11 1.39 11.75
CA SER A 202 -1.15 0.91 10.82
C SER A 202 -1.09 1.62 9.46
N TYR A 203 -0.86 2.94 9.45
CA TYR A 203 -0.72 3.70 8.20
C TYR A 203 0.60 3.41 7.49
N ILE A 204 1.70 3.17 8.20
CA ILE A 204 2.97 2.71 7.58
C ILE A 204 2.78 1.34 6.93
N LEU A 205 2.07 0.42 7.57
CA LEU A 205 1.77 -0.89 6.99
C LEU A 205 0.84 -0.77 5.77
N ALA A 206 -0.16 0.12 5.82
CA ALA A 206 -1.04 0.42 4.68
C ALA A 206 -0.25 1.04 3.51
N LEU A 207 0.71 1.94 3.79
CA LEU A 207 1.63 2.49 2.80
C LEU A 207 2.50 1.40 2.18
N GLY A 208 3.05 0.49 2.99
CA GLY A 208 3.83 -0.65 2.50
C GLY A 208 3.03 -1.52 1.53
N ARG A 209 1.75 -1.78 1.84
CA ARG A 209 0.83 -2.48 0.95
C ARG A 209 0.60 -1.70 -0.36
N ALA A 210 0.41 -0.37 -0.27
CA ALA A 210 0.22 0.48 -1.44
C ALA A 210 1.45 0.52 -2.36
N LEU A 211 2.66 0.60 -1.79
CA LEU A 211 3.92 0.60 -2.53
C LEU A 211 4.14 -0.69 -3.34
N GLY A 212 3.67 -1.81 -2.83
CA GLY A 212 3.81 -3.12 -3.48
C GLY A 212 2.63 -3.50 -4.39
N GLU A 213 1.60 -2.62 -4.54
CA GLU A 213 0.44 -2.97 -5.36
C GLU A 213 0.77 -2.97 -6.84
N THR A 214 0.46 -4.08 -7.48
CA THR A 214 0.78 -4.33 -8.88
C THR A 214 -0.46 -4.30 -9.75
N MET A 215 -1.41 -5.23 -9.53
CA MET A 215 -2.49 -5.52 -10.47
C MET A 215 -3.51 -4.40 -10.62
N ALA A 216 -3.97 -3.82 -9.51
CA ALA A 216 -4.94 -2.73 -9.55
C ALA A 216 -4.34 -1.48 -10.21
N VAL A 217 -3.08 -1.17 -9.91
CA VAL A 217 -2.38 -0.01 -10.46
C VAL A 217 -2.09 -0.19 -11.94
N THR A 218 -1.57 -1.35 -12.38
CA THR A 218 -1.30 -1.65 -13.80
C THR A 218 -2.51 -1.43 -14.68
N MET A 219 -3.71 -1.73 -14.21
CA MET A 219 -4.96 -1.55 -14.98
C MET A 219 -5.39 -0.09 -15.13
N LEU A 220 -4.89 0.83 -14.32
CA LEU A 220 -5.45 2.17 -14.19
C LEU A 220 -4.44 3.31 -14.40
N ILE A 221 -3.14 3.04 -14.27
CA ILE A 221 -2.11 4.07 -14.32
C ILE A 221 -1.76 4.52 -15.75
N GLY A 222 -2.08 3.69 -16.75
CA GLY A 222 -1.87 3.99 -18.18
C GLY A 222 -0.58 3.43 -18.76
N ASN A 223 0.32 2.88 -17.94
CA ASN A 223 1.54 2.13 -18.33
C ASN A 223 2.46 2.88 -19.32
N THR A 224 2.60 4.19 -19.16
CA THR A 224 3.54 5.01 -19.91
C THR A 224 4.85 5.16 -19.16
N ASN A 225 5.98 5.09 -19.86
CA ASN A 225 7.32 5.19 -19.25
C ASN A 225 7.75 6.63 -18.95
N ASN A 226 6.89 7.61 -19.25
CA ASN A 226 7.17 9.02 -19.02
C ASN A 226 7.05 9.37 -17.54
N LEU A 227 7.83 10.35 -17.10
CA LEU A 227 7.71 10.92 -15.76
C LEU A 227 6.38 11.68 -15.65
N PRO A 228 5.47 11.31 -14.72
CA PRO A 228 4.24 12.05 -14.52
C PRO A 228 4.55 13.43 -13.91
N THR A 229 4.12 14.49 -14.57
CA THR A 229 4.29 15.90 -14.14
C THR A 229 3.03 16.45 -13.49
N SER A 230 1.89 15.83 -13.77
CA SER A 230 0.57 16.16 -13.22
C SER A 230 -0.11 14.92 -12.65
N LEU A 231 -1.05 15.12 -11.73
CA LEU A 231 -1.88 14.04 -11.18
C LEU A 231 -2.81 13.40 -12.25
N ALA A 232 -3.12 14.14 -13.30
CA ALA A 232 -3.91 13.65 -14.43
C ALA A 232 -3.07 12.88 -15.46
N ASP A 233 -1.74 12.95 -15.38
CA ASP A 233 -0.87 12.27 -16.32
C ASP A 233 -0.90 10.75 -16.10
N THR A 234 -0.73 10.04 -17.21
CA THR A 234 -0.40 8.62 -17.17
C THR A 234 1.05 8.42 -16.75
N GLY A 235 1.34 7.28 -16.16
CA GLY A 235 2.68 6.92 -15.71
C GLY A 235 2.82 5.42 -15.61
N ASN A 236 3.80 4.99 -14.83
CA ASN A 236 4.01 3.59 -14.49
C ASN A 236 4.57 3.50 -13.07
N THR A 237 4.46 2.33 -12.44
CA THR A 237 5.10 2.05 -11.15
C THR A 237 6.15 0.96 -11.32
N MET A 238 7.06 0.83 -10.36
CA MET A 238 8.06 -0.23 -10.37
C MET A 238 7.41 -1.62 -10.44
N ALA A 239 6.35 -1.84 -9.67
CA ALA A 239 5.62 -3.11 -9.69
C ALA A 239 4.90 -3.35 -11.02
N SER A 240 4.30 -2.30 -11.62
CA SER A 240 3.62 -2.40 -12.91
C SER A 240 4.57 -2.70 -14.07
N ILE A 241 5.73 -2.02 -14.14
CA ILE A 241 6.68 -2.22 -15.22
C ILE A 241 7.25 -3.65 -15.18
N ILE A 242 7.57 -4.15 -13.97
CA ILE A 242 8.02 -5.53 -13.80
C ILE A 242 6.94 -6.50 -14.28
N ALA A 243 5.67 -6.33 -13.84
CA ALA A 243 4.59 -7.22 -14.24
C ALA A 243 4.33 -7.23 -15.75
N ASN A 244 4.46 -6.07 -16.40
CA ASN A 244 4.18 -5.94 -17.83
C ASN A 244 5.33 -6.45 -18.71
N GLN A 245 6.58 -6.26 -18.29
CA GLN A 245 7.74 -6.52 -19.14
C GLN A 245 8.55 -7.75 -18.74
N PHE A 246 8.31 -8.34 -17.57
CA PHE A 246 9.05 -9.51 -17.11
C PHE A 246 8.97 -10.72 -18.08
N GLY A 247 7.80 -10.93 -18.68
CA GLY A 247 7.59 -12.03 -19.64
C GLY A 247 8.24 -11.81 -21.02
N GLU A 248 8.62 -10.57 -21.33
CA GLU A 248 9.24 -10.14 -22.60
C GLU A 248 10.73 -9.83 -22.43
N ALA A 249 11.25 -10.04 -21.22
CA ALA A 249 12.64 -9.72 -20.88
C ALA A 249 13.62 -10.74 -21.51
N ASP A 250 14.02 -10.46 -22.74
CA ASP A 250 15.05 -11.20 -23.44
C ASP A 250 16.42 -10.52 -23.28
N GLY A 251 17.35 -11.22 -22.63
CA GLY A 251 18.71 -10.75 -22.41
C GLY A 251 19.03 -10.36 -20.97
N LEU A 252 20.32 -10.40 -20.65
CA LEU A 252 20.83 -10.17 -19.28
C LEU A 252 20.57 -8.77 -18.75
N LYS A 253 20.45 -7.76 -19.61
CA LYS A 253 20.30 -6.36 -19.18
C LYS A 253 18.88 -6.02 -18.77
N LEU A 254 17.87 -6.53 -19.48
CA LEU A 254 16.46 -6.29 -19.17
C LEU A 254 15.98 -7.20 -18.03
N SER A 255 16.52 -8.41 -17.92
CA SER A 255 16.17 -9.37 -16.88
C SER A 255 16.85 -9.13 -15.52
N SER A 256 17.89 -8.27 -15.49
CA SER A 256 18.63 -7.87 -14.28
C SER A 256 17.93 -6.76 -13.54
#